data_a81a9012e9d9d822659b216fd3bfa051
#
_entry.id   a81a9012e9d9d822659b216fd3bfa051
#
_cell.length_a   1.000
_cell.length_b   1.000
_cell.length_c   1.000
_cell.angle_alpha   90.00
_cell.angle_beta   90.00
_cell.angle_gamma   90.00
#
_symmetry.space_group_name_H-M   'P 1'
#
loop_
_entity.id
_entity.type
_entity.pdbx_description
1 polymer ?
#
loop_
_entity_poly.entity_id
_entity_poly.type
_entity_poly.pdbx_seq_one_letter_code
_entity_poly.pdbx_strand_id
1 'polypeptide(L)'
;MPNATRFKAWPPTGGLLEQSAAKPDPEKFVHIRLRAEAPVARLTLQRPEHNLLNESMLRELAAGLELLSAREDVKVIVLEAAGKVFCGGIDIGEYTPERAFQLIDAFHHACTAMVEAPRPVVVVVNGPAIGGGAELAAFGDLVVATSRARFALPEITIGIFPPLASTMLPYLIGPKLALELVLTGEAVTAERAHELGLVNRVVPEAQLEQAVAQLLARMTEQSGAVLAMAKKAVLGGMGLSLREALRFSMDVFLNELYRLEDSREGLRALLEKRKPEWKNR
;
A
#
# COMPACT_ATOMS: atom_id res chain seq x y z
N MET A 1 -4.35 -43.16 7.65
CA MET A 1 -4.71 -41.73 7.61
C MET A 1 -3.49 -40.95 8.07
N PRO A 2 -2.86 -40.09 7.26
CA PRO A 2 -1.74 -39.27 7.71
C PRO A 2 -2.23 -38.24 8.71
N ASN A 3 -1.48 -38.01 9.77
CA ASN A 3 -1.70 -37.04 10.82
C ASN A 3 -2.06 -35.68 10.21
N ALA A 4 -3.28 -35.20 10.50
CA ALA A 4 -3.63 -33.81 10.25
C ALA A 4 -2.74 -32.93 11.11
N THR A 5 -1.73 -32.33 10.51
CA THR A 5 -0.92 -31.29 11.14
C THR A 5 -1.87 -30.16 11.52
N ARG A 6 -2.15 -30.01 12.81
CA ARG A 6 -2.99 -28.91 13.31
C ARG A 6 -2.30 -27.61 12.92
N PHE A 7 -2.90 -26.83 12.03
CA PHE A 7 -2.50 -25.43 11.86
C PHE A 7 -2.51 -24.76 13.23
N LYS A 8 -1.41 -24.12 13.60
CA LYS A 8 -1.39 -23.31 14.81
C LYS A 8 -2.43 -22.23 14.63
N ALA A 9 -3.33 -22.09 15.60
CA ALA A 9 -4.29 -21.00 15.59
C ALA A 9 -3.54 -19.67 15.52
N TRP A 10 -4.05 -18.72 14.75
CA TRP A 10 -3.52 -17.36 14.71
C TRP A 10 -3.52 -16.84 16.15
N PRO A 11 -2.40 -16.39 16.71
CA PRO A 11 -2.36 -15.88 18.08
C PRO A 11 -3.27 -14.66 18.20
N PRO A 12 -3.94 -14.48 19.35
CA PRO A 12 -4.70 -13.27 19.60
C PRO A 12 -3.79 -12.04 19.45
N THR A 13 -4.37 -10.99 18.86
CA THR A 13 -3.72 -9.71 18.57
C THR A 13 -2.76 -9.27 19.68
N GLY A 14 -1.46 -9.19 19.37
CA GLY A 14 -0.40 -8.73 20.27
C GLY A 14 0.82 -9.65 20.39
N GLY A 15 0.74 -10.91 19.95
CA GLY A 15 1.81 -11.89 20.18
C GLY A 15 2.74 -12.20 19.01
N LEU A 16 2.44 -11.74 17.78
CA LEU A 16 3.20 -12.09 16.57
C LEU A 16 4.24 -11.06 16.17
N LEU A 17 4.03 -9.81 16.47
CA LEU A 17 4.94 -8.73 16.06
C LEU A 17 6.25 -8.71 16.88
N GLU A 18 6.35 -9.45 18.00
CA GLU A 18 7.51 -9.43 18.89
C GLU A 18 8.58 -10.51 18.60
N GLN A 19 8.30 -11.51 17.77
CA GLN A 19 9.33 -12.48 17.34
C GLN A 19 9.90 -12.11 15.97
N SER A 20 10.34 -10.87 15.81
CA SER A 20 10.89 -10.41 14.56
C SER A 20 12.24 -11.08 14.28
N ALA A 21 12.32 -11.81 13.19
CA ALA A 21 13.57 -11.96 12.48
C ALA A 21 14.20 -10.56 12.34
N ALA A 22 15.52 -10.41 12.52
CA ALA A 22 16.20 -9.13 12.40
C ALA A 22 15.75 -8.41 11.12
N LYS A 23 15.44 -7.10 11.23
CA LYS A 23 14.99 -6.32 10.07
C LYS A 23 16.04 -6.41 8.96
N PRO A 24 15.64 -6.68 7.70
CA PRO A 24 16.58 -6.73 6.61
C PRO A 24 17.34 -5.41 6.48
N ASP A 25 18.64 -5.49 6.28
CA ASP A 25 19.51 -4.34 6.01
C ASP A 25 19.18 -3.81 4.59
N PRO A 26 18.76 -2.55 4.45
CA PRO A 26 18.39 -1.99 3.14
C PRO A 26 19.50 -2.02 2.09
N GLU A 27 20.77 -2.00 2.51
CA GLU A 27 21.92 -2.13 1.61
C GLU A 27 22.07 -3.55 1.03
N LYS A 28 21.36 -4.53 1.62
CA LYS A 28 21.37 -5.95 1.23
C LYS A 28 20.06 -6.43 0.61
N PHE A 29 19.13 -5.52 0.29
CA PHE A 29 17.90 -5.89 -0.38
C PHE A 29 18.19 -6.57 -1.72
N VAL A 30 17.60 -7.72 -1.94
CA VAL A 30 17.77 -8.55 -3.15
C VAL A 30 16.59 -8.35 -4.11
N HIS A 31 15.38 -8.22 -3.56
CA HIS A 31 14.14 -8.24 -4.31
C HIS A 31 13.46 -6.88 -4.38
N ILE A 32 13.85 -5.93 -3.53
CA ILE A 32 13.34 -4.57 -3.51
C ILE A 32 14.48 -3.60 -3.79
N ARG A 33 14.34 -2.81 -4.85
CA ARG A 33 15.25 -1.68 -5.07
C ARG A 33 14.68 -0.43 -4.40
N LEU A 34 15.41 0.10 -3.43
CA LEU A 34 15.08 1.34 -2.74
C LEU A 34 15.85 2.51 -3.34
N ARG A 35 15.14 3.57 -3.71
CA ARG A 35 15.69 4.88 -4.09
C ARG A 35 15.02 5.96 -3.26
N ALA A 36 15.79 6.74 -2.55
CA ALA A 36 15.30 7.80 -1.68
C ALA A 36 15.82 9.16 -2.16
N GLU A 37 15.20 9.69 -3.19
CA GLU A 37 15.48 10.99 -3.81
C GLU A 37 14.40 11.99 -3.37
N ALA A 38 14.66 12.69 -2.24
CA ALA A 38 13.71 13.65 -1.70
C ALA A 38 13.20 14.66 -2.73
N PRO A 39 11.91 15.03 -2.71
CA PRO A 39 10.89 14.67 -1.72
C PRO A 39 10.14 13.35 -2.00
N VAL A 40 10.55 12.57 -3.00
CA VAL A 40 9.93 11.29 -3.39
C VAL A 40 10.89 10.13 -3.13
N ALA A 41 10.40 9.07 -2.53
CA ALA A 41 11.12 7.81 -2.44
C ALA A 41 10.42 6.72 -3.24
N ARG A 42 11.19 5.76 -3.77
CA ARG A 42 10.67 4.67 -4.60
C ARG A 42 11.10 3.31 -4.05
N LEU A 43 10.16 2.41 -3.99
CA LEU A 43 10.35 0.98 -3.74
C LEU A 43 9.94 0.25 -5.02
N THR A 44 10.90 -0.41 -5.66
CA THR A 44 10.63 -1.14 -6.91
C THR A 44 10.70 -2.63 -6.65
N LEU A 45 9.60 -3.34 -6.92
CA LEU A 45 9.57 -4.80 -6.94
C LEU A 45 10.49 -5.27 -8.07
N GLN A 46 11.51 -6.08 -7.76
CA GLN A 46 12.53 -6.50 -8.71
C GLN A 46 12.89 -7.98 -8.54
N ARG A 47 11.92 -8.86 -8.78
CA ARG A 47 12.09 -10.31 -8.82
C ARG A 47 11.55 -10.85 -10.15
N PRO A 48 12.37 -10.85 -11.21
CA PRO A 48 11.91 -11.29 -12.54
C PRO A 48 11.51 -12.78 -12.52
N GLU A 49 10.61 -13.25 -13.41
CA GLU A 49 9.99 -12.44 -14.48
C GLU A 49 8.67 -11.79 -14.04
N HIS A 50 8.03 -12.30 -12.95
CA HIS A 50 6.65 -11.98 -12.58
C HIS A 50 6.53 -11.27 -11.23
N ASN A 51 7.63 -10.90 -10.59
CA ASN A 51 7.63 -10.27 -9.27
C ASN A 51 6.79 -11.05 -8.25
N LEU A 52 6.95 -12.39 -8.23
CA LEU A 52 6.24 -13.24 -7.28
C LEU A 52 6.69 -12.92 -5.85
N LEU A 53 5.73 -12.77 -4.96
CA LEU A 53 5.96 -12.42 -3.57
C LEU A 53 6.40 -13.66 -2.78
N ASN A 54 7.63 -13.62 -2.27
CA ASN A 54 8.12 -14.58 -1.29
C ASN A 54 8.35 -13.89 0.07
N GLU A 55 8.60 -14.67 1.11
CA GLU A 55 8.81 -14.14 2.47
C GLU A 55 9.90 -13.07 2.52
N SER A 56 11.05 -13.30 1.85
CA SER A 56 12.18 -12.35 1.83
C SER A 56 11.77 -11.01 1.22
N MET A 57 11.11 -11.04 0.05
CA MET A 57 10.66 -9.82 -0.63
C MET A 57 9.65 -9.02 0.20
N LEU A 58 8.74 -9.71 0.88
CA LEU A 58 7.74 -9.08 1.74
C LEU A 58 8.38 -8.42 2.96
N ARG A 59 9.38 -9.08 3.57
CA ARG A 59 10.15 -8.50 4.69
C ARG A 59 10.99 -7.31 4.23
N GLU A 60 11.61 -7.37 3.06
CA GLU A 60 12.35 -6.24 2.47
C GLU A 60 11.41 -5.06 2.18
N LEU A 61 10.21 -5.33 1.65
CA LEU A 61 9.20 -4.30 1.39
C LEU A 61 8.76 -3.60 2.68
N ALA A 62 8.42 -4.37 3.72
CA ALA A 62 8.05 -3.82 5.01
C ALA A 62 9.18 -2.97 5.61
N ALA A 63 10.41 -3.48 5.64
CA ALA A 63 11.56 -2.76 6.15
C ALA A 63 11.85 -1.47 5.35
N GLY A 64 11.70 -1.51 4.02
CA GLY A 64 11.84 -0.33 3.16
C GLY A 64 10.78 0.74 3.45
N LEU A 65 9.52 0.33 3.64
CA LEU A 65 8.42 1.23 4.01
C LEU A 65 8.68 1.88 5.37
N GLU A 66 9.08 1.11 6.38
CA GLU A 66 9.37 1.61 7.72
C GLU A 66 10.56 2.59 7.70
N LEU A 67 11.64 2.26 6.98
CA LEU A 67 12.78 3.15 6.81
C LEU A 67 12.39 4.49 6.18
N LEU A 68 11.62 4.44 5.09
CA LEU A 68 11.18 5.65 4.38
C LEU A 68 10.16 6.45 5.18
N SER A 69 9.35 5.79 5.99
CA SER A 69 8.39 6.43 6.90
C SER A 69 9.06 7.29 7.95
N ALA A 70 10.26 6.90 8.40
CA ALA A 70 11.05 7.64 9.39
C ALA A 70 11.79 8.86 8.80
N ARG A 71 11.85 9.00 7.47
CA ARG A 71 12.56 10.10 6.81
C ARG A 71 11.69 11.36 6.72
N GLU A 72 12.14 12.45 7.33
CA GLU A 72 11.43 13.74 7.32
C GLU A 72 11.47 14.44 5.95
N ASP A 73 12.50 14.20 5.15
CA ASP A 73 12.68 14.79 3.81
C ASP A 73 11.84 14.10 2.73
N VAL A 74 11.26 12.91 3.01
CA VAL A 74 10.36 12.19 2.11
C VAL A 74 8.92 12.62 2.35
N LYS A 75 8.23 13.07 1.31
CA LYS A 75 6.80 13.45 1.35
C LYS A 75 5.88 12.35 0.82
N VAL A 76 6.34 11.58 -0.15
CA VAL A 76 5.56 10.53 -0.84
C VAL A 76 6.43 9.32 -1.10
N ILE A 77 5.89 8.14 -0.88
CA ILE A 77 6.51 6.86 -1.24
C ILE A 77 5.79 6.33 -2.49
N VAL A 78 6.56 5.87 -3.48
CA VAL A 78 6.04 5.19 -4.66
C VAL A 78 6.40 3.72 -4.58
N LEU A 79 5.42 2.84 -4.71
CA LEU A 79 5.60 1.41 -4.92
C LEU A 79 5.37 1.10 -6.40
N GLU A 80 6.38 0.60 -7.06
CA GLU A 80 6.36 0.28 -8.49
C GLU A 80 7.01 -1.08 -8.76
N ALA A 81 7.01 -1.54 -10.00
CA ALA A 81 7.57 -2.83 -10.36
C ALA A 81 8.45 -2.75 -11.61
N ALA A 82 9.55 -3.47 -11.59
CA ALA A 82 10.38 -3.70 -12.77
C ALA A 82 9.75 -4.72 -13.72
N GLY A 83 10.01 -4.57 -15.02
CA GLY A 83 9.51 -5.50 -16.04
C GLY A 83 8.09 -5.19 -16.50
N LYS A 84 7.39 -6.20 -17.05
CA LYS A 84 6.08 -6.04 -17.70
C LYS A 84 4.90 -6.43 -16.82
N VAL A 85 5.15 -7.06 -15.69
CA VAL A 85 4.17 -7.51 -14.71
C VAL A 85 4.39 -6.72 -13.42
N PHE A 86 3.32 -6.16 -12.88
CA PHE A 86 3.42 -5.53 -11.57
C PHE A 86 3.76 -6.57 -10.51
N CYS A 87 2.88 -7.57 -10.33
CA CYS A 87 3.11 -8.69 -9.44
C CYS A 87 2.17 -9.84 -9.78
N GLY A 88 2.73 -11.04 -9.96
CA GLY A 88 2.01 -12.26 -10.29
C GLY A 88 1.39 -12.99 -9.09
N GLY A 89 1.50 -12.42 -7.88
CA GLY A 89 0.96 -13.00 -6.66
C GLY A 89 2.02 -13.66 -5.78
N ILE A 90 1.54 -14.44 -4.83
CA ILE A 90 2.38 -15.20 -3.91
C ILE A 90 3.13 -16.31 -4.66
N ASP A 91 4.39 -16.52 -4.31
CA ASP A 91 5.18 -17.65 -4.81
C ASP A 91 4.64 -18.97 -4.24
N ILE A 92 3.91 -19.69 -5.05
CA ILE A 92 3.27 -20.97 -4.66
C ILE A 92 4.31 -22.00 -4.18
N GLY A 93 5.56 -21.93 -4.67
CA GLY A 93 6.64 -22.79 -4.21
C GLY A 93 6.99 -22.61 -2.73
N GLU A 94 6.67 -21.44 -2.14
CA GLU A 94 6.84 -21.19 -0.70
C GLU A 94 5.56 -21.40 0.11
N TYR A 95 4.42 -21.63 -0.54
CA TYR A 95 3.14 -21.83 0.13
C TYR A 95 2.97 -23.28 0.62
N THR A 96 3.85 -23.72 1.50
CA THR A 96 3.79 -25.05 2.13
C THR A 96 3.18 -24.97 3.53
N PRO A 97 2.62 -26.07 4.09
CA PRO A 97 2.07 -26.06 5.44
C PRO A 97 3.04 -25.56 6.53
N GLU A 98 4.35 -25.77 6.33
CA GLU A 98 5.40 -25.37 7.28
C GLU A 98 5.75 -23.88 7.17
N ARG A 99 5.61 -23.28 5.98
CA ARG A 99 6.01 -21.90 5.67
C ARG A 99 4.86 -20.94 5.49
N ALA A 100 3.64 -21.44 5.25
CA ALA A 100 2.46 -20.60 4.97
C ALA A 100 2.23 -19.53 6.05
N PHE A 101 2.47 -19.88 7.33
CA PHE A 101 2.31 -18.94 8.43
C PHE A 101 3.28 -17.76 8.31
N GLN A 102 4.56 -18.01 8.13
CA GLN A 102 5.59 -16.96 8.02
C GLN A 102 5.39 -16.10 6.77
N LEU A 103 4.98 -16.72 5.67
CA LEU A 103 4.72 -16.04 4.41
C LEU A 103 3.53 -15.07 4.54
N ILE A 104 2.41 -15.54 5.09
CA ILE A 104 1.21 -14.71 5.28
C ILE A 104 1.43 -13.64 6.36
N ASP A 105 2.18 -13.94 7.42
CA ASP A 105 2.59 -12.96 8.43
C ASP A 105 3.45 -11.84 7.81
N ALA A 106 4.46 -12.20 6.99
CA ALA A 106 5.27 -11.22 6.28
C ALA A 106 4.43 -10.36 5.31
N PHE A 107 3.43 -10.98 4.66
CA PHE A 107 2.52 -10.24 3.77
C PHE A 107 1.61 -9.29 4.55
N HIS A 108 1.02 -9.76 5.64
CA HIS A 108 0.25 -8.90 6.55
C HIS A 108 1.09 -7.72 7.04
N HIS A 109 2.34 -7.97 7.46
CA HIS A 109 3.24 -6.93 7.93
C HIS A 109 3.56 -5.90 6.83
N ALA A 110 3.83 -6.34 5.59
CA ALA A 110 4.08 -5.42 4.47
C ALA A 110 2.86 -4.52 4.18
N CYS A 111 1.64 -5.09 4.16
CA CYS A 111 0.43 -4.32 3.95
C CYS A 111 0.11 -3.38 5.12
N THR A 112 0.34 -3.83 6.36
CA THR A 112 0.20 -2.98 7.56
C THR A 112 1.17 -1.80 7.50
N ALA A 113 2.43 -2.04 7.11
CA ALA A 113 3.42 -0.98 6.93
C ALA A 113 3.01 0.07 5.87
N MET A 114 2.27 -0.33 4.81
CA MET A 114 1.71 0.62 3.83
C MET A 114 0.63 1.51 4.45
N VAL A 115 -0.28 0.93 5.22
CA VAL A 115 -1.38 1.66 5.88
C VAL A 115 -0.84 2.60 6.95
N GLU A 116 0.08 2.12 7.79
CA GLU A 116 0.64 2.85 8.92
C GLU A 116 1.72 3.86 8.53
N ALA A 117 2.28 3.75 7.31
CA ALA A 117 3.23 4.74 6.80
C ALA A 117 2.61 6.15 6.88
N PRO A 118 3.22 7.10 7.58
CA PRO A 118 2.69 8.46 7.63
C PRO A 118 2.78 9.15 6.26
N ARG A 119 3.70 8.70 5.40
CA ARG A 119 3.82 9.21 4.03
C ARG A 119 2.82 8.52 3.12
N PRO A 120 2.06 9.24 2.28
CA PRO A 120 1.21 8.61 1.28
C PRO A 120 1.99 7.64 0.39
N VAL A 121 1.41 6.45 0.16
CA VAL A 121 1.96 5.41 -0.71
C VAL A 121 1.20 5.41 -2.03
N VAL A 122 1.87 5.77 -3.12
CA VAL A 122 1.34 5.72 -4.48
C VAL A 122 1.78 4.42 -5.14
N VAL A 123 0.85 3.56 -5.52
CA VAL A 123 1.15 2.31 -6.23
C VAL A 123 1.03 2.52 -7.73
N VAL A 124 2.07 2.15 -8.47
CA VAL A 124 2.16 2.28 -9.92
C VAL A 124 2.07 0.89 -10.57
N VAL A 125 0.91 0.58 -11.13
CA VAL A 125 0.60 -0.75 -11.71
C VAL A 125 0.85 -0.71 -13.22
N ASN A 126 2.03 -1.12 -13.62
CA ASN A 126 2.50 -1.10 -15.01
C ASN A 126 2.05 -2.30 -15.84
N GLY A 127 1.38 -3.29 -15.28
CA GLY A 127 0.94 -4.52 -15.94
C GLY A 127 0.06 -5.35 -15.02
N PRO A 128 -0.08 -6.67 -15.27
CA PRO A 128 -0.92 -7.54 -14.44
C PRO A 128 -0.56 -7.50 -12.95
N ALA A 129 -1.59 -7.40 -12.11
CA ALA A 129 -1.56 -7.48 -10.66
C ALA A 129 -2.50 -8.62 -10.23
N ILE A 130 -1.94 -9.76 -9.87
CA ILE A 130 -2.70 -11.01 -9.69
C ILE A 130 -2.54 -11.51 -8.26
N GLY A 131 -3.62 -12.00 -7.65
CA GLY A 131 -3.61 -12.52 -6.30
C GLY A 131 -3.01 -11.53 -5.31
N GLY A 132 -1.99 -11.95 -4.56
CA GLY A 132 -1.25 -11.07 -3.65
C GLY A 132 -0.74 -9.77 -4.30
N GLY A 133 -0.56 -9.73 -5.63
CA GLY A 133 -0.22 -8.50 -6.35
C GLY A 133 -1.40 -7.52 -6.42
N ALA A 134 -2.62 -8.03 -6.62
CA ALA A 134 -3.84 -7.22 -6.58
C ALA A 134 -4.14 -6.78 -5.14
N GLU A 135 -3.91 -7.66 -4.16
CA GLU A 135 -4.01 -7.33 -2.75
C GLU A 135 -3.07 -6.18 -2.40
N LEU A 136 -1.78 -6.29 -2.76
CA LEU A 136 -0.79 -5.26 -2.49
C LEU A 136 -1.18 -3.90 -3.13
N ALA A 137 -1.70 -3.91 -4.37
CA ALA A 137 -2.17 -2.70 -5.02
C ALA A 137 -3.36 -2.05 -4.27
N ALA A 138 -4.27 -2.86 -3.72
CA ALA A 138 -5.42 -2.38 -2.96
C ALA A 138 -5.06 -1.68 -1.63
N PHE A 139 -3.87 -1.92 -1.09
CA PHE A 139 -3.36 -1.26 0.12
C PHE A 139 -2.65 0.07 -0.17
N GLY A 140 -2.46 0.45 -1.44
CA GLY A 140 -1.98 1.77 -1.79
C GLY A 140 -2.97 2.88 -1.47
N ASP A 141 -2.48 4.04 -1.03
CA ASP A 141 -3.34 5.22 -0.81
C ASP A 141 -3.87 5.77 -2.13
N LEU A 142 -3.07 5.69 -3.17
CA LEU A 142 -3.45 6.03 -4.55
C LEU A 142 -2.87 4.99 -5.51
N VAL A 143 -3.64 4.65 -6.54
CA VAL A 143 -3.23 3.68 -7.57
C VAL A 143 -3.29 4.34 -8.95
N VAL A 144 -2.18 4.31 -9.66
CA VAL A 144 -2.09 4.70 -11.08
C VAL A 144 -1.76 3.45 -11.90
N ALA A 145 -2.58 3.12 -12.87
CA ALA A 145 -2.42 1.91 -13.68
C ALA A 145 -2.29 2.22 -15.16
N THR A 146 -1.61 1.35 -15.89
CA THR A 146 -1.68 1.36 -17.36
C THR A 146 -2.96 0.67 -17.83
N SER A 147 -3.45 1.03 -19.02
CA SER A 147 -4.62 0.38 -19.66
C SER A 147 -4.42 -1.12 -19.92
N ARG A 148 -3.18 -1.62 -19.94
CA ARG A 148 -2.89 -3.05 -20.04
C ARG A 148 -2.93 -3.80 -18.70
N ALA A 149 -3.01 -3.11 -17.57
CA ALA A 149 -3.10 -3.75 -16.28
C ALA A 149 -4.38 -4.58 -16.17
N ARG A 150 -4.28 -5.66 -15.43
CA ARG A 150 -5.39 -6.56 -15.09
C ARG A 150 -5.29 -6.86 -13.59
N PHE A 151 -6.42 -6.88 -12.94
CA PHE A 151 -6.53 -7.19 -11.51
C PHE A 151 -7.35 -8.47 -11.35
N ALA A 152 -6.83 -9.45 -10.64
CA ALA A 152 -7.54 -10.70 -10.38
C ALA A 152 -7.19 -11.23 -9.00
N LEU A 153 -8.14 -11.95 -8.39
CA LEU A 153 -7.97 -12.66 -7.11
C LEU A 153 -8.32 -14.14 -7.31
N PRO A 154 -7.47 -14.92 -8.05
CA PRO A 154 -7.80 -16.27 -8.49
C PRO A 154 -7.64 -17.32 -7.38
N GLU A 155 -7.35 -16.95 -6.14
CA GLU A 155 -7.07 -17.82 -5.00
C GLU A 155 -8.17 -18.87 -4.79
N ILE A 156 -9.42 -18.53 -5.07
CA ILE A 156 -10.56 -19.45 -4.94
C ILE A 156 -10.40 -20.70 -5.84
N THR A 157 -9.75 -20.56 -6.98
CA THR A 157 -9.55 -21.68 -7.93
C THR A 157 -8.58 -22.74 -7.43
N ILE A 158 -7.78 -22.41 -6.43
CA ILE A 158 -6.84 -23.33 -5.78
C ILE A 158 -7.24 -23.68 -4.34
N GLY A 159 -8.49 -23.38 -3.96
CA GLY A 159 -9.06 -23.80 -2.67
C GLY A 159 -8.69 -22.93 -1.48
N ILE A 160 -8.23 -21.68 -1.72
CA ILE A 160 -7.95 -20.67 -0.71
C ILE A 160 -8.68 -19.37 -1.06
N PHE A 161 -8.60 -18.35 -0.21
CA PHE A 161 -9.14 -17.01 -0.49
C PHE A 161 -8.06 -15.95 -0.21
N PRO A 162 -8.14 -14.75 -0.82
CA PRO A 162 -7.21 -13.66 -0.58
C PRO A 162 -7.50 -12.99 0.77
N PRO A 163 -6.73 -13.23 1.84
CA PRO A 163 -7.11 -12.82 3.20
C PRO A 163 -7.08 -11.31 3.39
N LEU A 164 -6.14 -10.64 2.76
CA LEU A 164 -5.95 -9.19 2.93
C LEU A 164 -6.96 -8.42 2.07
N ALA A 165 -7.17 -8.84 0.81
CA ALA A 165 -8.20 -8.24 -0.04
C ALA A 165 -9.61 -8.45 0.54
N SER A 166 -9.88 -9.59 1.14
CA SER A 166 -11.18 -9.86 1.80
C SER A 166 -11.48 -8.86 2.93
N THR A 167 -10.45 -8.27 3.52
CA THR A 167 -10.58 -7.21 4.53
C THR A 167 -10.69 -5.82 3.90
N MET A 168 -9.85 -5.50 2.91
CA MET A 168 -9.74 -4.15 2.35
C MET A 168 -10.82 -3.85 1.31
N LEU A 169 -11.11 -4.77 0.40
CA LEU A 169 -12.04 -4.54 -0.72
C LEU A 169 -13.44 -4.08 -0.30
N PRO A 170 -14.08 -4.62 0.77
CA PRO A 170 -15.39 -4.13 1.19
C PRO A 170 -15.42 -2.64 1.51
N TYR A 171 -14.31 -2.07 1.99
CA TYR A 171 -14.20 -0.62 2.24
C TYR A 171 -14.02 0.18 0.96
N LEU A 172 -13.32 -0.38 -0.04
CA LEU A 172 -13.01 0.33 -1.28
C LEU A 172 -14.17 0.30 -2.28
N ILE A 173 -14.82 -0.88 -2.44
CA ILE A 173 -15.79 -1.12 -3.53
C ILE A 173 -17.15 -1.63 -3.03
N GLY A 174 -17.30 -1.75 -1.73
CA GLY A 174 -18.50 -2.33 -1.12
C GLY A 174 -18.53 -3.87 -1.16
N PRO A 175 -19.32 -4.49 -0.26
CA PRO A 175 -19.24 -5.94 -0.03
C PRO A 175 -19.69 -6.80 -1.22
N LYS A 176 -20.63 -6.34 -2.05
CA LYS A 176 -21.14 -7.13 -3.19
C LYS A 176 -20.07 -7.28 -4.29
N LEU A 177 -19.42 -6.19 -4.66
CA LEU A 177 -18.35 -6.21 -5.66
C LEU A 177 -17.10 -6.93 -5.13
N ALA A 178 -16.80 -6.77 -3.85
CA ALA A 178 -15.72 -7.51 -3.20
C ALA A 178 -15.98 -9.03 -3.25
N LEU A 179 -17.20 -9.47 -2.92
CA LEU A 179 -17.60 -10.87 -3.01
C LEU A 179 -17.54 -11.40 -4.45
N GLU A 180 -17.99 -10.61 -5.42
CA GLU A 180 -17.90 -11.01 -6.84
C GLU A 180 -16.45 -11.31 -7.23
N LEU A 181 -15.51 -10.41 -6.97
CA LEU A 181 -14.10 -10.60 -7.30
C LEU A 181 -13.48 -11.79 -6.55
N VAL A 182 -13.76 -11.94 -5.26
CA VAL A 182 -13.16 -12.99 -4.43
C VAL A 182 -13.76 -14.37 -4.73
N LEU A 183 -15.06 -14.47 -4.99
CA LEU A 183 -15.74 -15.76 -5.21
C LEU A 183 -15.63 -16.27 -6.64
N THR A 184 -15.45 -15.39 -7.62
CA THR A 184 -15.28 -15.80 -9.01
C THR A 184 -13.82 -15.94 -9.42
N GLY A 185 -12.92 -15.14 -8.83
CA GLY A 185 -11.53 -15.06 -9.23
C GLY A 185 -11.32 -14.43 -10.61
N GLU A 186 -12.37 -13.86 -11.20
CA GLU A 186 -12.33 -13.29 -12.54
C GLU A 186 -11.44 -12.04 -12.59
N ALA A 187 -10.70 -11.93 -13.70
CA ALA A 187 -9.86 -10.76 -13.93
C ALA A 187 -10.68 -9.58 -14.43
N VAL A 188 -10.46 -8.39 -13.84
CA VAL A 188 -11.02 -7.14 -14.32
C VAL A 188 -9.96 -6.29 -15.01
N THR A 189 -10.38 -5.51 -16.03
CA THR A 189 -9.49 -4.57 -16.71
C THR A 189 -9.14 -3.38 -15.82
N ALA A 190 -8.12 -2.61 -16.19
CA ALA A 190 -7.76 -1.38 -15.47
C ALA A 190 -8.91 -0.37 -15.45
N GLU A 191 -9.64 -0.25 -16.57
CA GLU A 191 -10.80 0.64 -16.69
C GLU A 191 -11.91 0.21 -15.74
N ARG A 192 -12.19 -1.12 -15.67
CA ARG A 192 -13.19 -1.64 -14.74
C ARG A 192 -12.76 -1.44 -13.29
N ALA A 193 -11.49 -1.67 -12.96
CA ALA A 193 -10.94 -1.39 -11.65
C ALA A 193 -11.05 0.09 -11.25
N HIS A 194 -10.91 1.00 -12.23
CA HIS A 194 -11.14 2.44 -12.02
C HIS A 194 -12.62 2.75 -11.76
N GLU A 195 -13.55 2.21 -12.56
CA GLU A 195 -14.99 2.37 -12.32
C GLU A 195 -15.42 1.87 -10.95
N LEU A 196 -14.79 0.78 -10.47
CA LEU A 196 -15.04 0.21 -9.14
C LEU A 196 -14.46 1.04 -7.99
N GLY A 197 -13.48 1.92 -8.26
CA GLY A 197 -12.79 2.70 -7.24
C GLY A 197 -11.48 2.09 -6.72
N LEU A 198 -11.02 0.97 -7.31
CA LEU A 198 -9.73 0.35 -6.96
C LEU A 198 -8.53 1.12 -7.55
N VAL A 199 -8.73 1.81 -8.66
CA VAL A 199 -7.69 2.55 -9.39
C VAL A 199 -8.09 4.01 -9.53
N ASN A 200 -7.21 4.94 -9.14
CA ASN A 200 -7.49 6.38 -9.24
C ASN A 200 -7.34 6.91 -10.66
N ARG A 201 -6.41 6.35 -11.44
CA ARG A 201 -6.14 6.79 -12.83
C ARG A 201 -5.72 5.63 -13.69
N VAL A 202 -6.25 5.58 -14.90
CA VAL A 202 -5.81 4.67 -15.96
C VAL A 202 -5.27 5.49 -17.11
N VAL A 203 -4.08 5.12 -17.60
CA VAL A 203 -3.41 5.83 -18.70
C VAL A 203 -2.78 4.83 -19.67
N PRO A 204 -2.58 5.21 -20.95
CA PRO A 204 -1.75 4.43 -21.86
C PRO A 204 -0.34 4.23 -21.30
N GLU A 205 0.28 3.10 -21.59
CA GLU A 205 1.63 2.75 -21.08
C GLU A 205 2.66 3.86 -21.35
N ALA A 206 2.65 4.44 -22.54
CA ALA A 206 3.56 5.53 -22.93
C ALA A 206 3.36 6.83 -22.08
N GLN A 207 2.24 6.96 -21.39
CA GLN A 207 1.93 8.14 -20.56
C GLN A 207 2.09 7.89 -19.06
N LEU A 208 2.45 6.66 -18.65
CA LEU A 208 2.48 6.27 -17.24
C LEU A 208 3.43 7.17 -16.43
N GLU A 209 4.66 7.32 -16.87
CA GLU A 209 5.66 8.13 -16.17
C GLU A 209 5.22 9.60 -16.04
N GLN A 210 4.66 10.17 -17.11
CA GLN A 210 4.15 11.54 -17.09
C GLN A 210 2.99 11.70 -16.13
N ALA A 211 2.04 10.76 -16.12
CA ALA A 211 0.88 10.82 -15.24
C ALA A 211 1.28 10.69 -13.76
N VAL A 212 2.24 9.80 -13.46
CA VAL A 212 2.80 9.64 -12.12
C VAL A 212 3.55 10.91 -11.71
N ALA A 213 4.42 11.46 -12.57
CA ALA A 213 5.15 12.70 -12.28
C ALA A 213 4.22 13.87 -12.00
N GLN A 214 3.13 14.04 -12.77
CA GLN A 214 2.12 15.07 -12.53
C GLN A 214 1.38 14.90 -11.20
N LEU A 215 1.07 13.65 -10.81
CA LEU A 215 0.46 13.38 -9.51
C LEU A 215 1.42 13.73 -8.37
N LEU A 216 2.65 13.23 -8.46
CA LEU A 216 3.69 13.47 -7.45
C LEU A 216 4.00 14.96 -7.30
N ALA A 217 4.10 15.71 -8.40
CA ALA A 217 4.33 17.16 -8.36
C ALA A 217 3.26 17.87 -7.52
N ARG A 218 1.96 17.57 -7.75
CA ARG A 218 0.86 18.15 -6.96
C ARG A 218 0.94 17.81 -5.48
N MET A 219 1.37 16.59 -5.14
CA MET A 219 1.50 16.16 -3.75
C MET A 219 2.74 16.79 -3.09
N THR A 220 3.87 16.81 -3.78
CA THR A 220 5.13 17.32 -3.23
C THR A 220 5.17 18.85 -3.10
N GLU A 221 4.31 19.57 -3.82
CA GLU A 221 4.05 21.01 -3.61
C GLU A 221 3.42 21.29 -2.23
N GLN A 222 2.83 20.30 -1.58
CA GLN A 222 2.19 20.43 -0.29
C GLN A 222 3.17 20.11 0.86
N SER A 223 2.78 20.48 2.09
CA SER A 223 3.49 20.07 3.30
C SER A 223 3.39 18.54 3.47
N GLY A 224 4.52 17.86 3.63
CA GLY A 224 4.56 16.43 3.91
C GLY A 224 3.93 16.08 5.27
N ALA A 225 4.05 16.95 6.27
CA ALA A 225 3.41 16.77 7.57
C ALA A 225 1.88 16.88 7.46
N VAL A 226 1.37 17.82 6.66
CA VAL A 226 -0.08 17.98 6.44
C VAL A 226 -0.63 16.81 5.60
N LEU A 227 0.10 16.31 4.61
CA LEU A 227 -0.27 15.10 3.86
C LEU A 227 -0.42 13.90 4.81
N ALA A 228 0.50 13.73 5.75
CA ALA A 228 0.44 12.66 6.75
C ALA A 228 -0.81 12.77 7.64
N MET A 229 -1.16 13.98 8.09
CA MET A 229 -2.37 14.20 8.90
C MET A 229 -3.63 13.93 8.10
N ALA A 230 -3.66 14.33 6.82
CA ALA A 230 -4.80 14.06 5.93
C ALA A 230 -5.00 12.55 5.72
N LYS A 231 -3.93 11.79 5.44
CA LYS A 231 -3.99 10.32 5.35
C LYS A 231 -4.50 9.72 6.68
N LYS A 232 -3.93 10.12 7.81
CA LYS A 232 -4.33 9.65 9.14
C LYS A 232 -5.82 9.89 9.40
N ALA A 233 -6.33 11.08 9.07
CA ALA A 233 -7.74 11.41 9.27
C ALA A 233 -8.69 10.55 8.43
N VAL A 234 -8.30 10.26 7.18
CA VAL A 234 -9.11 9.42 6.26
C VAL A 234 -9.09 7.96 6.71
N LEU A 235 -7.90 7.37 6.86
CA LEU A 235 -7.78 5.93 7.15
C LEU A 235 -8.17 5.59 8.59
N GLY A 236 -7.82 6.41 9.56
CA GLY A 236 -8.15 6.17 10.97
C GLY A 236 -9.64 6.28 11.31
N GLY A 237 -10.44 6.84 10.40
CA GLY A 237 -11.90 6.83 10.50
C GLY A 237 -12.56 5.55 9.96
N MET A 238 -11.83 4.73 9.22
CA MET A 238 -12.38 3.50 8.61
C MET A 238 -12.76 2.49 9.71
N GLY A 239 -13.93 1.87 9.54
CA GLY A 239 -14.44 0.89 10.51
C GLY A 239 -15.08 1.48 11.78
N LEU A 240 -14.96 2.77 12.01
CA LEU A 240 -15.63 3.47 13.09
C LEU A 240 -17.08 3.81 12.72
N SER A 241 -17.97 3.98 13.72
CA SER A 241 -19.25 4.62 13.45
C SER A 241 -19.04 6.05 12.95
N LEU A 242 -19.98 6.59 12.15
CA LEU A 242 -19.86 7.96 11.62
C LEU A 242 -19.59 8.99 12.74
N ARG A 243 -20.21 8.84 13.90
CA ARG A 243 -19.99 9.73 15.04
C ARG A 243 -18.57 9.65 15.60
N GLU A 244 -18.02 8.44 15.71
CA GLU A 244 -16.65 8.23 16.17
C GLU A 244 -15.64 8.71 15.12
N ALA A 245 -15.85 8.42 13.83
CA ALA A 245 -15.02 8.90 12.74
C ALA A 245 -14.95 10.44 12.69
N LEU A 246 -16.09 11.13 12.87
CA LEU A 246 -16.14 12.60 12.97
C LEU A 246 -15.32 13.10 14.16
N ARG A 247 -15.45 12.47 15.34
CA ARG A 247 -14.64 12.85 16.52
C ARG A 247 -13.16 12.63 16.28
N PHE A 248 -12.79 11.48 15.72
CA PHE A 248 -11.40 11.17 15.40
C PHE A 248 -10.81 12.20 14.43
N SER A 249 -11.51 12.51 13.34
CA SER A 249 -11.05 13.50 12.35
C SER A 249 -10.90 14.91 12.98
N MET A 250 -11.84 15.31 13.84
CA MET A 250 -11.75 16.59 14.56
C MET A 250 -10.60 16.60 15.56
N ASP A 251 -10.32 15.49 16.23
CA ASP A 251 -9.19 15.37 17.15
C ASP A 251 -7.86 15.51 16.41
N VAL A 252 -7.67 14.79 15.30
CA VAL A 252 -6.50 14.93 14.42
C VAL A 252 -6.35 16.39 13.96
N PHE A 253 -7.44 17.03 13.54
CA PHE A 253 -7.41 18.40 13.05
C PHE A 253 -7.03 19.41 14.12
N LEU A 254 -7.70 19.37 15.30
CA LEU A 254 -7.52 20.37 16.34
C LEU A 254 -6.30 20.12 17.22
N ASN A 255 -5.99 18.86 17.53
CA ASN A 255 -4.97 18.52 18.51
C ASN A 255 -3.61 18.14 17.91
N GLU A 256 -3.59 17.77 16.61
CA GLU A 256 -2.35 17.42 15.93
C GLU A 256 -2.00 18.40 14.81
N LEU A 257 -2.88 18.59 13.79
CA LEU A 257 -2.62 19.46 12.66
C LEU A 257 -2.32 20.91 13.08
N TYR A 258 -3.10 21.49 14.00
CA TYR A 258 -2.90 22.88 14.45
C TYR A 258 -1.59 23.09 15.24
N ARG A 259 -0.91 22.02 15.66
CA ARG A 259 0.40 22.10 16.29
C ARG A 259 1.53 22.22 15.28
N LEU A 260 1.30 21.82 14.03
CA LEU A 260 2.31 21.89 12.97
C LEU A 260 2.65 23.35 12.64
N GLU A 261 3.94 23.63 12.42
CA GLU A 261 4.40 24.93 11.92
C GLU A 261 3.78 25.21 10.54
N ASP A 262 3.71 24.18 9.67
CA ASP A 262 3.22 24.28 8.31
C ASP A 262 1.73 24.65 8.23
N SER A 263 0.90 24.26 9.19
CA SER A 263 -0.51 24.67 9.21
C SER A 263 -0.65 26.18 9.42
N ARG A 264 0.21 26.77 10.25
CA ARG A 264 0.26 28.23 10.48
C ARG A 264 0.87 28.98 9.32
N GLU A 265 1.91 28.39 8.71
CA GLU A 265 2.57 28.94 7.52
C GLU A 265 1.59 29.02 6.35
N GLY A 266 0.81 27.96 6.08
CA GLY A 266 -0.18 27.94 5.00
C GLY A 266 -1.22 29.04 5.14
N LEU A 267 -1.77 29.25 6.35
CA LEU A 267 -2.71 30.33 6.63
C LEU A 267 -2.08 31.71 6.46
N ARG A 268 -0.85 31.89 6.97
CA ARG A 268 -0.11 33.15 6.84
C ARG A 268 0.18 33.48 5.38
N ALA A 269 0.71 32.52 4.62
CA ALA A 269 1.03 32.68 3.20
C ALA A 269 -0.21 33.07 2.37
N LEU A 270 -1.38 32.46 2.69
CA LEU A 270 -2.66 32.81 2.05
C LEU A 270 -3.05 34.27 2.31
N LEU A 271 -2.95 34.74 3.58
CA LEU A 271 -3.27 36.12 3.95
C LEU A 271 -2.30 37.14 3.30
N GLU A 272 -1.04 36.76 3.22
CA GLU A 272 0.05 37.59 2.63
C GLU A 272 0.11 37.46 1.09
N LYS A 273 -0.74 36.62 0.47
CA LYS A 273 -0.81 36.36 -0.99
C LYS A 273 0.54 35.93 -1.58
N ARG A 274 1.28 35.11 -0.86
CA ARG A 274 2.55 34.51 -1.30
C ARG A 274 2.48 32.98 -1.33
N LYS A 275 3.45 32.34 -1.92
CA LYS A 275 3.60 30.88 -1.79
C LYS A 275 4.07 30.51 -0.38
N PRO A 276 3.53 29.42 0.18
CA PRO A 276 4.00 28.91 1.47
C PRO A 276 5.40 28.29 1.37
N GLU A 277 6.13 28.34 2.48
CA GLU A 277 7.45 27.73 2.63
C GLU A 277 7.34 26.59 3.65
N TRP A 278 7.16 25.36 3.14
CA TRP A 278 6.93 24.18 3.97
C TRP A 278 8.21 23.71 4.66
N LYS A 279 8.12 23.46 5.95
CA LYS A 279 9.19 22.86 6.78
C LYS A 279 8.96 21.38 7.07
N ASN A 280 7.80 20.85 6.69
CA ASN A 280 7.34 19.49 6.89
C ASN A 280 7.24 19.07 8.37
N ARG A 281 6.93 19.99 9.25
CA ARG A 281 6.79 19.77 10.69
C ARG A 281 5.73 20.67 11.34
#